data_ea0b02a5850cdf63e52f1cef306232f7
#
_entry.id   ea0b02a5850cdf63e52f1cef306232f7
#
_cell.length_a   1.000
_cell.length_b   1.000
_cell.length_c   1.000
_cell.angle_alpha   90.00
_cell.angle_beta   90.00
_cell.angle_gamma   90.00
#
_symmetry.space_group_name_H-M   'P 1'
#
loop_
_entity.id
_entity.type
_entity.pdbx_description
1 polymer ?
#
loop_
_entity_poly.entity_id
_entity_poly.type
_entity_poly.pdbx_seq_one_letter_code
_entity_poly.pdbx_strand_id
1 'polypeptide(L)'
;MPRLLPVLAVLAALSGCTTYKLWTESDSSQEEGVVRLSYEYRRFESPQVDERAGVQLARERCRDWGKKDAQRKGEDRQCTDGTPSDCSKWRVIREYRCLDELSR
;
A
#
# COMPACT_ATOMS: atom_id res chain seq x y z
N MET A 1 23.95 -8.04 -40.56
CA MET A 1 23.44 -9.30 -40.13
C MET A 1 22.60 -9.13 -38.89
N PRO A 2 21.29 -9.32 -38.98
CA PRO A 2 20.40 -8.98 -37.90
C PRO A 2 20.20 -10.12 -36.88
N ARG A 3 21.28 -10.59 -36.31
CA ARG A 3 21.20 -11.71 -35.34
C ARG A 3 21.18 -11.28 -33.89
N LEU A 4 21.12 -9.96 -33.65
CA LEU A 4 21.09 -9.40 -32.29
C LEU A 4 19.69 -9.26 -31.72
N LEU A 5 18.65 -9.34 -32.55
CA LEU A 5 17.27 -9.17 -32.15
C LEU A 5 16.75 -10.17 -31.10
N PRO A 6 17.14 -11.46 -31.16
CA PRO A 6 16.69 -12.42 -30.15
C PRO A 6 17.19 -12.12 -28.74
N VAL A 7 18.34 -11.47 -28.60
CA VAL A 7 18.89 -11.11 -27.29
C VAL A 7 18.06 -10.05 -26.62
N LEU A 8 17.55 -9.08 -27.36
CA LEU A 8 16.67 -8.04 -26.81
C LEU A 8 15.34 -8.61 -26.31
N ALA A 9 14.80 -9.60 -27.01
CA ALA A 9 13.55 -10.26 -26.59
C ALA A 9 13.72 -10.99 -25.26
N VAL A 10 14.88 -11.62 -25.04
CA VAL A 10 15.15 -12.32 -23.78
C VAL A 10 15.26 -11.33 -22.62
N LEU A 11 15.88 -10.17 -22.82
CA LEU A 11 15.99 -9.16 -21.78
C LEU A 11 14.62 -8.60 -21.38
N ALA A 12 13.71 -8.43 -22.34
CA ALA A 12 12.36 -7.97 -22.06
C ALA A 12 11.58 -8.97 -21.19
N ALA A 13 11.84 -10.26 -21.38
CA ALA A 13 11.16 -11.30 -20.60
C ALA A 13 11.59 -11.35 -19.14
N LEU A 14 12.72 -10.72 -18.78
CA LEU A 14 13.22 -10.69 -17.42
C LEU A 14 12.67 -9.53 -16.60
N SER A 15 11.91 -8.61 -17.21
CA SER A 15 11.26 -7.54 -16.46
C SER A 15 10.17 -8.14 -15.56
N GLY A 16 10.22 -7.84 -14.25
CA GLY A 16 9.31 -8.42 -13.28
C GLY A 16 7.87 -7.92 -13.40
N CYS A 17 6.98 -8.56 -12.66
CA CYS A 17 5.56 -8.18 -12.61
C CYS A 17 5.36 -7.05 -11.61
N THR A 18 5.32 -5.82 -12.11
CA THR A 18 4.98 -4.67 -11.30
C THR A 18 3.46 -4.43 -11.39
N THR A 19 2.80 -4.37 -10.24
CA THR A 19 1.36 -4.13 -10.20
C THR A 19 1.08 -2.88 -9.38
N TYR A 20 0.16 -2.04 -9.86
CA TYR A 20 -0.26 -0.85 -9.13
C TYR A 20 -1.47 -1.19 -8.30
N LYS A 21 -1.41 -0.87 -7.01
CA LYS A 21 -2.48 -1.15 -6.07
C LYS A 21 -3.07 0.16 -5.57
N LEU A 22 -4.38 0.15 -5.34
CA LEU A 22 -5.09 1.29 -4.77
C LEU A 22 -5.28 1.07 -3.28
N TRP A 23 -5.18 2.16 -2.51
CA TRP A 23 -5.46 2.11 -1.09
C TRP A 23 -6.95 1.90 -0.85
N THR A 24 -7.26 1.04 0.10
CA THR A 24 -8.63 0.79 0.57
C THR A 24 -8.67 1.05 2.07
N GLU A 25 -9.65 1.81 2.52
CA GLU A 25 -9.83 2.03 3.95
C GLU A 25 -10.47 0.78 4.57
N SER A 26 -9.92 0.31 5.70
CA SER A 26 -10.46 -0.84 6.43
C SER A 26 -10.13 -0.72 7.91
N ASP A 27 -11.13 -0.98 8.75
CA ASP A 27 -10.98 -1.04 10.20
C ASP A 27 -10.46 0.25 10.84
N SER A 28 -10.77 1.40 10.25
CA SER A 28 -10.47 2.69 10.85
C SER A 28 -11.31 2.88 12.11
N SER A 29 -10.74 3.55 13.12
CA SER A 29 -11.42 3.81 14.38
C SER A 29 -11.45 5.29 14.69
N GLN A 30 -12.63 5.89 14.64
CA GLN A 30 -12.79 7.28 15.00
C GLN A 30 -12.50 7.52 16.48
N GLU A 31 -12.89 6.58 17.34
CA GLU A 31 -12.66 6.69 18.78
C GLU A 31 -11.17 6.75 19.11
N GLU A 32 -10.37 5.94 18.42
CA GLU A 32 -8.93 5.92 18.60
C GLU A 32 -8.23 7.04 17.82
N GLY A 33 -8.93 7.66 16.85
CA GLY A 33 -8.35 8.64 15.96
C GLY A 33 -7.34 8.04 15.00
N VAL A 34 -7.60 6.84 14.53
CA VAL A 34 -6.69 6.08 13.65
C VAL A 34 -7.39 5.72 12.35
N VAL A 35 -6.75 6.03 11.23
CA VAL A 35 -7.19 5.62 9.91
C VAL A 35 -6.30 4.48 9.44
N ARG A 36 -6.91 3.39 8.99
CA ARG A 36 -6.19 2.24 8.46
C ARG A 36 -6.48 2.08 6.98
N LEU A 37 -5.42 2.09 6.19
CA LEU A 37 -5.48 1.87 4.75
C LEU A 37 -4.75 0.58 4.42
N SER A 38 -5.27 -0.15 3.44
CA SER A 38 -4.67 -1.44 3.09
C SER A 38 -4.68 -1.67 1.59
N TYR A 39 -3.82 -2.57 1.16
CA TYR A 39 -3.84 -3.17 -0.16
C TYR A 39 -3.40 -4.62 -0.04
N GLU A 40 -3.74 -5.41 -1.05
CA GLU A 40 -3.36 -6.82 -1.09
C GLU A 40 -2.51 -7.11 -2.31
N TYR A 41 -1.59 -8.06 -2.18
CA TYR A 41 -0.80 -8.52 -3.30
C TYR A 41 -0.53 -10.01 -3.18
N ARG A 42 -0.34 -10.64 -4.32
CA ARG A 42 -0.03 -12.06 -4.39
C ARG A 42 1.47 -12.30 -4.41
N ARG A 43 1.86 -13.53 -4.09
CA ARG A 43 3.23 -14.00 -4.26
C ARG A 43 3.71 -13.66 -5.68
N PHE A 44 4.94 -13.20 -5.79
CA PHE A 44 5.59 -12.81 -7.06
C PHE A 44 5.13 -11.50 -7.66
N GLU A 45 4.15 -10.81 -7.08
CA GLU A 45 3.85 -9.44 -7.47
C GLU A 45 4.79 -8.47 -6.78
N SER A 46 5.17 -7.41 -7.50
CA SER A 46 5.89 -6.27 -6.92
C SER A 46 4.90 -5.10 -6.82
N PRO A 47 4.21 -4.95 -5.69
CA PRO A 47 3.16 -3.94 -5.58
C PRO A 47 3.75 -2.54 -5.50
N GLN A 48 3.10 -1.60 -6.21
CA GLN A 48 3.40 -0.19 -6.17
C GLN A 48 2.16 0.56 -5.72
N VAL A 49 2.32 1.49 -4.80
CA VAL A 49 1.23 2.32 -4.29
C VAL A 49 1.62 3.78 -4.37
N ASP A 50 0.61 4.63 -4.50
CA ASP A 50 0.82 6.07 -4.48
C ASP A 50 0.81 6.54 -3.02
N GLU A 51 1.98 6.94 -2.53
CA GLU A 51 2.14 7.39 -1.15
C GLU A 51 1.34 8.66 -0.87
N ARG A 52 1.27 9.56 -1.82
CA ARG A 52 0.50 10.80 -1.67
C ARG A 52 -0.99 10.53 -1.57
N ALA A 53 -1.48 9.60 -2.37
CA ALA A 53 -2.88 9.21 -2.33
C ALA A 53 -3.24 8.64 -0.96
N GLY A 54 -2.36 7.84 -0.37
CA GLY A 54 -2.57 7.29 0.96
C GLY A 54 -2.68 8.37 2.02
N VAL A 55 -1.75 9.32 2.02
CA VAL A 55 -1.78 10.43 2.97
C VAL A 55 -3.04 11.27 2.79
N GLN A 56 -3.43 11.56 1.56
CA GLN A 56 -4.62 12.35 1.28
C GLN A 56 -5.90 11.66 1.78
N LEU A 57 -6.03 10.36 1.54
CA LEU A 57 -7.18 9.61 2.03
C LEU A 57 -7.25 9.64 3.55
N ALA A 58 -6.11 9.47 4.22
CA ALA A 58 -6.05 9.54 5.67
C ALA A 58 -6.45 10.93 6.18
N ARG A 59 -5.93 11.99 5.56
CA ARG A 59 -6.28 13.37 5.92
C ARG A 59 -7.76 13.64 5.76
N GLU A 60 -8.33 13.23 4.65
CA GLU A 60 -9.75 13.43 4.39
C GLU A 60 -10.60 12.76 5.46
N ARG A 61 -10.26 11.52 5.83
CA ARG A 61 -10.98 10.83 6.87
C ARG A 61 -10.83 11.53 8.22
N CYS A 62 -9.61 11.94 8.56
CA CYS A 62 -9.38 12.66 9.81
C CYS A 62 -10.16 13.97 9.86
N ARG A 63 -10.23 14.69 8.73
CA ARG A 63 -11.02 15.93 8.64
C ARG A 63 -12.51 15.67 8.81
N ASP A 64 -13.00 14.56 8.25
CA ASP A 64 -14.39 14.15 8.44
C ASP A 64 -14.72 13.94 9.92
N TRP A 65 -13.72 13.57 10.72
CA TRP A 65 -13.86 13.36 12.15
C TRP A 65 -13.55 14.62 12.98
N GLY A 66 -13.34 15.75 12.31
CA GLY A 66 -13.08 17.03 12.99
C GLY A 66 -11.62 17.25 13.36
N LYS A 67 -10.71 16.45 12.84
CA LYS A 67 -9.28 16.62 13.03
C LYS A 67 -8.68 17.44 11.89
N LYS A 68 -7.43 17.84 12.00
CA LYS A 68 -6.80 18.73 11.02
C LYS A 68 -5.83 18.07 10.09
N ASP A 69 -5.20 16.98 10.50
CA ASP A 69 -4.19 16.33 9.69
C ASP A 69 -4.07 14.86 10.06
N ALA A 70 -3.23 14.15 9.33
CA ALA A 70 -2.92 12.77 9.59
C ALA A 70 -1.41 12.56 9.50
N GLN A 71 -0.89 11.70 10.36
CA GLN A 71 0.52 11.36 10.41
C GLN A 71 0.68 9.84 10.36
N ARG A 72 1.59 9.37 9.54
CA ARG A 72 1.87 7.94 9.47
C ARG A 72 2.32 7.41 10.83
N LYS A 73 1.65 6.38 11.31
CA LYS A 73 1.96 5.76 12.60
C LYS A 73 2.78 4.50 12.42
N GLY A 74 2.41 3.64 11.46
CA GLY A 74 3.11 2.40 11.25
C GLY A 74 2.50 1.59 10.12
N GLU A 75 3.10 0.43 9.88
CA GLU A 75 2.67 -0.47 8.83
C GLU A 75 2.88 -1.91 9.28
N ASP A 76 1.95 -2.78 8.94
CA ASP A 76 2.01 -4.19 9.24
C ASP A 76 1.60 -4.99 8.01
N ARG A 77 1.99 -6.26 8.01
CA ARG A 77 1.69 -7.17 6.91
C ARG A 77 1.14 -8.47 7.47
N GLN A 78 0.04 -8.91 6.90
CA GLN A 78 -0.65 -10.13 7.32
C GLN A 78 -0.80 -11.08 6.15
N CYS A 79 -0.57 -12.36 6.40
CA CYS A 79 -0.84 -13.39 5.40
C CYS A 79 -2.33 -13.72 5.43
N THR A 80 -3.01 -13.55 4.29
CA THR A 80 -4.44 -13.83 4.17
C THR A 80 -4.72 -15.16 3.49
N ASP A 81 -3.70 -15.79 2.91
CA ASP A 81 -3.84 -17.10 2.27
C ASP A 81 -2.53 -17.86 2.42
N GLY A 82 -2.51 -18.80 3.35
CA GLY A 82 -1.34 -19.59 3.68
C GLY A 82 -0.79 -19.27 5.07
N THR A 83 0.49 -19.50 5.25
CA THR A 83 1.21 -19.22 6.49
C THR A 83 2.25 -18.12 6.26
N PRO A 84 2.75 -17.46 7.32
CA PRO A 84 3.79 -16.45 7.13
C PRO A 84 5.05 -16.94 6.40
N SER A 85 5.37 -18.22 6.53
CA SER A 85 6.52 -18.80 5.85
C SER A 85 6.21 -19.30 4.44
N ASP A 86 4.93 -19.49 4.11
CA ASP A 86 4.49 -19.97 2.80
C ASP A 86 3.16 -19.29 2.44
N CYS A 87 3.25 -18.01 2.17
CA CYS A 87 2.07 -17.17 1.94
C CYS A 87 1.89 -16.89 0.45
N SER A 88 0.68 -17.13 -0.04
CA SER A 88 0.33 -16.84 -1.42
C SER A 88 -0.33 -15.48 -1.59
N LYS A 89 -0.86 -14.88 -0.52
CA LYS A 89 -1.52 -13.58 -0.57
C LYS A 89 -1.29 -12.81 0.71
N TRP A 90 -0.83 -11.59 0.57
CA TRP A 90 -0.52 -10.69 1.67
C TRP A 90 -1.44 -9.49 1.68
N ARG A 91 -1.78 -9.03 2.87
CA ARG A 91 -2.44 -7.74 3.10
C ARG A 91 -1.48 -6.83 3.83
N VAL A 92 -1.23 -5.66 3.28
CA VAL A 92 -0.44 -4.62 3.93
C VAL A 92 -1.42 -3.60 4.53
N ILE A 93 -1.27 -3.32 5.82
CA ILE A 93 -2.12 -2.38 6.55
C ILE A 93 -1.24 -1.25 7.04
N ARG A 94 -1.57 -0.03 6.62
CA ARG A 94 -0.86 1.16 7.06
C ARG A 94 -1.76 1.98 7.96
N GLU A 95 -1.23 2.38 9.11
CA GLU A 95 -1.96 3.17 10.08
C GLU A 95 -1.52 4.62 10.04
N TYR A 96 -2.50 5.52 10.13
CA TYR A 96 -2.29 6.96 10.25
C TYR A 96 -3.02 7.43 11.50
N ARG A 97 -2.36 8.27 12.27
CA ARG A 97 -2.97 8.89 13.43
C ARG A 97 -3.48 10.27 13.05
N CYS A 98 -4.72 10.59 13.46
CA CYS A 98 -5.28 11.91 13.25
C CYS A 98 -4.66 12.91 14.23
N LEU A 99 -4.38 14.10 13.74
CA LEU A 99 -3.76 15.17 14.51
C LEU A 99 -4.73 16.32 14.69
N ASP A 100 -4.70 16.94 15.86
CA ASP A 100 -5.51 18.12 16.15
C ASP A 100 -4.93 19.39 15.54
N GLU A 101 -3.66 19.35 15.12
CA GLU A 101 -2.97 20.47 14.50
C GLU A 101 -2.35 20.04 13.18
N LEU A 102 -2.07 21.03 12.32
CA LEU A 102 -1.42 20.75 11.06
C LEU A 102 0.02 20.30 11.29
N SER A 103 0.40 19.21 10.61
CA SER A 103 1.77 18.71 10.63
C SER A 103 2.67 19.61 9.80
N ARG A 104 3.89 19.83 10.26
CA ARG A 104 4.90 20.62 9.54
C ARG A 104 5.89 19.74 8.81
#